data_03dce1244963ccd9fb3d8a7316d69588
#
_entry.id   03dce1244963ccd9fb3d8a7316d69588
#
_cell.length_a   1.000
_cell.length_b   1.000
_cell.length_c   1.000
_cell.angle_alpha   90.00
_cell.angle_beta   90.00
_cell.angle_gamma   90.00
#
_symmetry.space_group_name_H-M   'P 1'
#
loop_
_entity.id
_entity.type
_entity.pdbx_description
1 polymer ?
#
loop_
_entity_poly.entity_id
_entity_poly.type
_entity_poly.pdbx_seq_one_letter_code
_entity_poly.pdbx_strand_id
1 'polypeptide(L)'
;KTDMLMYYDARVNSSMNGLFKRGTLDRLKGYYSVKAWGELLSLRDECALSCDVPDIYSAAATDGETQMLLVTYYTDDAAPLPRTFKVETGEDRLYTIYTLDEEHDMEPFETIASNNGEFTLTMRPNTVVVIK
;
A
#
# COMPACT_ATOMS: atom_id res chain seq x y z
N LYS A 1 -3.15 -17.89 3.09
CA LYS A 1 -2.67 -17.53 1.75
C LYS A 1 -3.88 -17.31 0.84
N THR A 2 -3.92 -16.18 0.13
CA THR A 2 -4.99 -15.89 -0.86
C THR A 2 -4.43 -16.20 -2.24
N ASP A 3 -5.02 -17.19 -2.93
CA ASP A 3 -4.57 -17.58 -4.27
C ASP A 3 -5.18 -16.72 -5.39
N MET A 4 -6.27 -15.99 -5.09
CA MET A 4 -6.93 -15.11 -6.04
C MET A 4 -7.68 -13.99 -5.31
N LEU A 5 -7.57 -12.77 -5.82
CA LEU A 5 -8.37 -11.63 -5.42
C LEU A 5 -9.12 -11.10 -6.65
N MET A 6 -10.45 -11.06 -6.56
CA MET A 6 -11.29 -10.49 -7.62
C MET A 6 -12.00 -9.25 -7.10
N TYR A 7 -11.92 -8.17 -7.87
CA TYR A 7 -12.61 -6.91 -7.56
C TYR A 7 -13.90 -6.79 -8.39
N TYR A 8 -15.00 -6.65 -7.73
CA TYR A 8 -16.30 -6.37 -8.33
C TYR A 8 -16.71 -4.94 -7.93
N ASP A 9 -16.87 -3.99 -8.79
CA ASP A 9 -17.02 -3.99 -10.23
C ASP A 9 -16.04 -2.97 -10.86
N ALA A 10 -15.20 -3.40 -11.79
CA ALA A 10 -14.21 -2.53 -12.44
C ALA A 10 -14.77 -1.75 -13.64
N ARG A 11 -16.06 -1.85 -13.93
CA ARG A 11 -16.67 -1.16 -15.08
C ARG A 11 -16.74 0.35 -14.89
N VAL A 12 -16.55 1.07 -15.99
CA VAL A 12 -16.95 2.48 -16.08
C VAL A 12 -18.47 2.56 -15.92
N ASN A 13 -18.96 3.54 -15.18
CA ASN A 13 -20.38 3.73 -14.86
C ASN A 13 -21.00 2.70 -13.90
N SER A 14 -20.17 1.94 -13.15
CA SER A 14 -20.70 1.17 -12.04
C SER A 14 -21.46 2.06 -11.06
N SER A 15 -22.58 1.57 -10.54
CA SER A 15 -23.38 2.29 -9.53
C SER A 15 -22.86 2.07 -8.10
N MET A 16 -21.99 1.06 -7.89
CA MET A 16 -21.40 0.70 -6.60
C MET A 16 -19.95 0.31 -6.77
N ASN A 17 -19.10 0.71 -5.84
CA ASN A 17 -17.71 0.26 -5.69
C ASN A 17 -16.87 0.30 -6.97
N GLY A 18 -17.16 1.22 -7.92
CA GLY A 18 -16.41 1.33 -9.16
C GLY A 18 -14.97 1.77 -8.94
N LEU A 19 -14.10 1.41 -9.89
CA LEU A 19 -12.74 1.96 -9.96
C LEU A 19 -12.72 3.35 -10.62
N PHE A 20 -13.81 3.71 -11.30
CA PHE A 20 -13.95 4.97 -12.03
C PHE A 20 -15.23 5.69 -11.63
N LYS A 21 -15.16 7.01 -11.59
CA LYS A 21 -16.33 7.85 -11.31
C LYS A 21 -17.39 7.67 -12.39
N ARG A 22 -18.65 7.55 -11.97
CA ARG A 22 -19.77 7.41 -12.90
C ARG A 22 -19.88 8.62 -13.81
N GLY A 23 -20.03 8.35 -15.11
CA GLY A 23 -20.18 9.39 -16.14
C GLY A 23 -18.88 10.04 -16.61
N THR A 24 -17.74 9.68 -16.01
CA THR A 24 -16.40 10.14 -16.40
C THR A 24 -15.40 8.97 -16.40
N LEU A 25 -14.17 9.25 -16.77
CA LEU A 25 -13.06 8.30 -16.64
C LEU A 25 -12.16 8.64 -15.46
N ASP A 26 -12.61 9.52 -14.55
CA ASP A 26 -11.85 9.87 -13.36
C ASP A 26 -11.63 8.63 -12.49
N ARG A 27 -10.40 8.42 -12.05
CA ARG A 27 -10.02 7.30 -11.20
C ARG A 27 -10.47 7.56 -9.77
N LEU A 28 -10.95 6.52 -9.11
CA LEU A 28 -11.30 6.55 -7.69
C LEU A 28 -10.20 5.89 -6.86
N LYS A 29 -10.22 6.07 -5.54
CA LYS A 29 -9.22 5.49 -4.61
C LYS A 29 -9.00 3.98 -4.81
N GLY A 30 -10.09 3.23 -5.06
CA GLY A 30 -10.02 1.80 -5.37
C GLY A 30 -9.16 1.45 -6.59
N TYR A 31 -9.11 2.31 -7.60
CA TYR A 31 -8.24 2.12 -8.76
C TYR A 31 -6.77 2.05 -8.37
N TYR A 32 -6.33 2.97 -7.52
CA TYR A 32 -4.93 3.06 -7.11
C TYR A 32 -4.52 1.89 -6.21
N SER A 33 -5.42 1.39 -5.36
CA SER A 33 -5.20 0.18 -4.57
C SER A 33 -5.00 -1.04 -5.47
N VAL A 34 -5.90 -1.25 -6.44
CA VAL A 34 -5.79 -2.39 -7.39
C VAL A 34 -4.53 -2.27 -8.24
N LYS A 35 -4.19 -1.05 -8.68
CA LYS A 35 -2.96 -0.78 -9.42
C LYS A 35 -1.72 -1.14 -8.60
N ALA A 36 -1.65 -0.73 -7.33
CA ALA A 36 -0.53 -1.05 -6.45
C ALA A 36 -0.35 -2.57 -6.26
N TRP A 37 -1.44 -3.32 -6.11
CA TRP A 37 -1.40 -4.78 -6.09
C TRP A 37 -0.91 -5.37 -7.41
N GLY A 38 -1.34 -4.83 -8.55
CA GLY A 38 -0.86 -5.26 -9.86
C GLY A 38 0.65 -5.02 -10.03
N GLU A 39 1.17 -3.90 -9.57
CA GLU A 39 2.61 -3.60 -9.57
C GLU A 39 3.37 -4.57 -8.67
N LEU A 40 2.89 -4.83 -7.44
CA LEU A 40 3.49 -5.79 -6.53
C LEU A 40 3.57 -7.19 -7.15
N LEU A 41 2.47 -7.68 -7.71
CA LEU A 41 2.40 -9.00 -8.35
C LEU A 41 3.30 -9.11 -9.58
N SER A 42 3.59 -8.02 -10.26
CA SER A 42 4.47 -8.02 -11.44
C SER A 42 5.93 -8.33 -11.10
N LEU A 43 6.35 -8.14 -9.86
CA LEU A 43 7.70 -8.48 -9.36
C LEU A 43 7.92 -9.98 -9.18
N ARG A 44 6.85 -10.79 -9.11
CA ARG A 44 6.81 -12.26 -9.14
C ARG A 44 7.26 -12.98 -7.87
N ASP A 45 8.37 -12.58 -7.25
CA ASP A 45 8.93 -13.27 -6.09
C ASP A 45 8.40 -12.64 -4.80
N GLU A 46 7.56 -13.38 -4.07
CA GLU A 46 7.02 -12.96 -2.77
C GLU A 46 8.14 -12.95 -1.71
N CYS A 47 8.29 -11.83 -1.01
CA CYS A 47 9.20 -11.73 0.13
C CYS A 47 8.50 -12.17 1.41
N ALA A 48 9.20 -12.94 2.23
CA ALA A 48 8.71 -13.31 3.56
C ALA A 48 8.63 -12.07 4.45
N LEU A 49 7.49 -11.87 5.09
CA LEU A 49 7.24 -10.77 6.01
C LEU A 49 6.73 -11.27 7.36
N SER A 50 7.06 -10.54 8.42
CA SER A 50 6.36 -10.65 9.69
C SER A 50 5.90 -9.25 10.13
N CYS A 51 4.68 -9.16 10.65
CA CYS A 51 4.13 -7.93 11.21
C CYS A 51 3.30 -8.29 12.45
N ASP A 52 3.67 -7.71 13.58
CA ASP A 52 2.99 -7.88 14.86
C ASP A 52 2.22 -6.64 15.32
N VAL A 53 2.22 -5.59 14.48
CA VAL A 53 1.50 -4.34 14.77
C VAL A 53 0.02 -4.53 14.46
N PRO A 54 -0.87 -4.34 15.44
CA PRO A 54 -2.32 -4.50 15.22
C PRO A 54 -2.84 -3.59 14.11
N ASP A 55 -3.78 -4.11 13.29
CA ASP A 55 -4.44 -3.40 12.19
C ASP A 55 -3.51 -2.98 11.03
N ILE A 56 -2.25 -3.40 11.06
CA ILE A 56 -1.31 -3.22 9.95
C ILE A 56 -1.23 -4.53 9.15
N TYR A 57 -1.45 -4.41 7.85
CA TYR A 57 -1.38 -5.51 6.89
C TYR A 57 -0.32 -5.19 5.86
N SER A 58 0.50 -6.16 5.51
CA SER A 58 1.62 -5.93 4.59
C SER A 58 1.82 -7.07 3.61
N ALA A 59 2.34 -6.73 2.44
CA ALA A 59 2.81 -7.66 1.42
C ALA A 59 4.05 -7.10 0.74
N ALA A 60 5.02 -7.94 0.42
CA ALA A 60 6.22 -7.52 -0.29
C ALA A 60 6.59 -8.49 -1.39
N ALA A 61 7.20 -7.94 -2.43
CA ALA A 61 7.72 -8.70 -3.55
C ALA A 61 8.99 -8.07 -4.12
N THR A 62 9.74 -8.88 -4.87
CA THR A 62 10.94 -8.46 -5.59
C THR A 62 11.05 -9.17 -6.93
N ASP A 63 11.81 -8.61 -7.85
CA ASP A 63 12.29 -9.26 -9.07
C ASP A 63 13.81 -9.45 -9.06
N GLY A 64 14.46 -9.21 -7.90
CA GLY A 64 15.90 -9.25 -7.71
C GLY A 64 16.59 -7.90 -7.87
N GLU A 65 15.98 -6.95 -8.57
CA GLU A 65 16.48 -5.57 -8.75
C GLU A 65 15.63 -4.55 -8.00
N THR A 66 14.32 -4.69 -8.13
CA THR A 66 13.31 -3.86 -7.48
C THR A 66 12.71 -4.59 -6.30
N GLN A 67 12.55 -3.89 -5.20
CA GLN A 67 11.78 -4.34 -4.05
C GLN A 67 10.60 -3.40 -3.84
N MET A 68 9.45 -3.97 -3.50
CA MET A 68 8.25 -3.22 -3.18
C MET A 68 7.59 -3.79 -1.93
N LEU A 69 7.30 -2.93 -0.98
CA LEU A 69 6.50 -3.23 0.21
C LEU A 69 5.21 -2.43 0.14
N LEU A 70 4.08 -3.13 0.20
CA LEU A 70 2.74 -2.56 0.35
C LEU A 70 2.33 -2.69 1.82
N VAL A 71 1.93 -1.59 2.44
CA VAL A 71 1.45 -1.56 3.82
C VAL A 71 0.09 -0.89 3.87
N THR A 72 -0.86 -1.52 4.56
CA THR A 72 -2.21 -0.98 4.78
C THR A 72 -2.46 -0.87 6.27
N TYR A 73 -2.87 0.30 6.73
CA TYR A 73 -3.47 0.49 8.04
C TYR A 73 -4.99 0.57 7.88
N TYR A 74 -5.69 -0.49 8.31
CA TYR A 74 -7.14 -0.54 8.31
C TYR A 74 -7.66 -0.91 9.69
N THR A 75 -8.64 -0.18 10.20
CA THR A 75 -9.27 -0.46 11.48
C THR A 75 -10.74 -0.06 11.46
N ASP A 76 -11.57 -0.83 12.18
CA ASP A 76 -12.98 -0.53 12.44
C ASP A 76 -13.19 0.25 13.75
N ASP A 77 -12.11 0.72 14.39
CA ASP A 77 -12.21 1.53 15.61
C ASP A 77 -12.96 2.84 15.30
N ALA A 78 -13.86 3.23 16.18
CA ALA A 78 -14.64 4.46 16.05
C ALA A 78 -13.81 5.74 16.27
N ALA A 79 -12.65 5.63 16.93
CA ALA A 79 -11.75 6.74 17.20
C ALA A 79 -10.28 6.31 17.01
N PRO A 80 -9.90 5.94 15.79
CA PRO A 80 -8.59 5.39 15.53
C PRO A 80 -7.49 6.46 15.65
N LEU A 81 -6.35 6.06 16.18
CA LEU A 81 -5.16 6.89 16.32
C LEU A 81 -4.10 6.50 15.29
N PRO A 82 -3.24 7.44 14.86
CA PRO A 82 -2.08 7.10 14.05
C PRO A 82 -1.21 6.03 14.71
N ARG A 83 -0.61 5.16 13.90
CA ARG A 83 0.32 4.12 14.36
C ARG A 83 1.72 4.44 13.88
N THR A 84 2.67 4.38 14.82
CA THR A 84 4.10 4.52 14.53
C THR A 84 4.79 3.19 14.81
N PHE A 85 5.53 2.67 13.84
CA PHE A 85 6.22 1.39 13.95
C PHE A 85 7.51 1.40 13.13
N LYS A 86 8.38 0.44 13.41
CA LYS A 86 9.62 0.23 12.65
C LYS A 86 9.36 -0.64 11.44
N VAL A 87 10.04 -0.32 10.36
CA VAL A 87 10.14 -1.14 9.15
C VAL A 87 11.60 -1.58 9.04
N GLU A 88 11.82 -2.89 9.07
CA GLU A 88 13.14 -3.50 8.92
C GLU A 88 13.28 -3.98 7.48
N THR A 89 14.25 -3.43 6.77
CA THR A 89 14.52 -3.71 5.35
C THR A 89 15.82 -4.50 5.15
N GLY A 90 16.68 -4.51 6.18
CA GLY A 90 17.98 -5.17 6.15
C GLY A 90 19.07 -4.43 5.37
N GLU A 91 18.74 -3.32 4.72
CA GLU A 91 19.66 -2.55 3.89
C GLU A 91 19.54 -1.05 4.17
N ASP A 92 20.67 -0.36 4.15
CA ASP A 92 20.71 1.10 4.23
C ASP A 92 20.55 1.71 2.84
N ARG A 93 19.38 2.32 2.58
CA ARG A 93 19.08 3.00 1.32
C ARG A 93 18.00 4.07 1.48
N LEU A 94 17.76 4.83 0.43
CA LEU A 94 16.65 5.75 0.35
C LEU A 94 15.42 5.01 -0.18
N TYR A 95 14.31 5.15 0.52
CA TYR A 95 13.01 4.63 0.12
C TYR A 95 12.06 5.76 -0.23
N THR A 96 11.38 5.63 -1.34
CA THR A 96 10.28 6.53 -1.69
C THR A 96 8.97 5.95 -1.19
N ILE A 97 8.23 6.74 -0.43
CA ILE A 97 6.91 6.39 0.09
C ILE A 97 5.85 6.99 -0.81
N TYR A 98 4.98 6.16 -1.36
CA TYR A 98 3.79 6.57 -2.11
C TYR A 98 2.58 6.38 -1.21
N THR A 99 1.72 7.37 -1.11
CA THR A 99 0.60 7.36 -0.17
C THR A 99 -0.73 7.37 -0.90
N LEU A 100 -1.66 6.55 -0.42
CA LEU A 100 -3.07 6.56 -0.78
C LEU A 100 -3.88 6.77 0.48
N ASP A 101 -4.50 7.93 0.60
CA ASP A 101 -5.40 8.30 1.69
C ASP A 101 -6.51 9.22 1.15
N GLU A 102 -7.18 9.98 2.00
CA GLU A 102 -8.22 10.90 1.59
C GLU A 102 -7.70 11.99 0.63
N GLU A 103 -6.46 12.45 0.83
CA GLU A 103 -5.86 13.59 0.12
C GLU A 103 -4.94 13.16 -1.04
N HIS A 104 -4.36 11.94 -1.01
CA HIS A 104 -3.33 11.48 -1.95
C HIS A 104 -3.80 10.28 -2.77
N ASP A 105 -3.39 10.20 -4.02
CA ASP A 105 -3.77 9.21 -5.02
C ASP A 105 -2.60 8.29 -5.43
N MET A 106 -1.86 7.79 -4.44
CA MET A 106 -0.67 6.93 -4.64
C MET A 106 0.45 7.65 -5.40
N GLU A 107 0.63 8.92 -5.12
CA GLU A 107 1.78 9.72 -5.55
C GLU A 107 2.94 9.66 -4.54
N PRO A 108 4.19 10.00 -4.98
CA PRO A 108 5.31 10.15 -4.07
C PRO A 108 5.00 11.20 -2.98
N PHE A 109 5.07 10.78 -1.73
CA PHE A 109 4.74 11.63 -0.58
C PHE A 109 6.00 12.10 0.15
N GLU A 110 6.91 11.17 0.42
CA GLU A 110 8.17 11.47 1.10
C GLU A 110 9.27 10.48 0.69
N THR A 111 10.51 10.83 1.06
CA THR A 111 11.66 9.93 0.94
C THR A 111 12.28 9.75 2.32
N ILE A 112 12.47 8.50 2.73
CA ILE A 112 13.04 8.13 4.03
C ILE A 112 14.35 7.37 3.82
N ALA A 113 15.39 7.75 4.57
CA ALA A 113 16.61 6.97 4.65
C ALA A 113 16.50 5.91 5.74
N SER A 114 16.82 4.66 5.43
CA SER A 114 17.06 3.65 6.46
C SER A 114 18.46 3.80 7.07
N ASN A 115 18.56 3.48 8.36
CA ASN A 115 19.81 3.45 9.11
C ASN A 115 19.91 2.10 9.83
N ASN A 116 20.99 1.38 9.64
CA ASN A 116 21.15 -0.01 10.11
C ASN A 116 20.03 -0.95 9.60
N GLY A 117 19.58 -0.72 8.37
CA GLY A 117 18.54 -1.50 7.74
C GLY A 117 17.13 -1.25 8.29
N GLU A 118 16.88 -0.17 9.00
CA GLU A 118 15.56 0.15 9.56
C GLU A 118 15.18 1.63 9.40
N PHE A 119 13.88 1.91 9.39
CA PHE A 119 13.33 3.25 9.52
C PHE A 119 11.99 3.22 10.26
N THR A 120 11.51 4.39 10.66
CA THR A 120 10.21 4.53 11.34
C THR A 120 9.18 5.05 10.37
N LEU A 121 8.02 4.38 10.34
CA LEU A 121 6.86 4.79 9.55
C LEU A 121 5.71 5.17 10.48
N THR A 122 5.05 6.31 10.20
CA THR A 122 3.82 6.71 10.88
C THR A 122 2.68 6.72 9.87
N MET A 123 1.64 5.94 10.14
CA MET A 123 0.47 5.85 9.28
C MET A 123 -0.79 6.36 9.99
N ARG A 124 -1.62 7.09 9.25
CA ARG A 124 -2.98 7.42 9.67
C ARG A 124 -3.90 6.22 9.40
N PRO A 125 -5.05 6.12 10.10
CA PRO A 125 -6.05 5.11 9.80
C PRO A 125 -6.52 5.18 8.33
N ASN A 126 -6.89 4.01 7.79
CA ASN A 126 -7.43 3.87 6.43
C ASN A 126 -6.49 4.41 5.33
N THR A 127 -5.19 4.25 5.55
CA THR A 127 -4.13 4.63 4.60
C THR A 127 -3.46 3.40 4.03
N VAL A 128 -3.11 3.47 2.75
CA VAL A 128 -2.24 2.51 2.08
C VAL A 128 -0.96 3.23 1.68
N VAL A 129 0.19 2.62 1.94
CA VAL A 129 1.47 3.10 1.43
C VAL A 129 2.17 2.03 0.61
N VAL A 130 2.89 2.48 -0.39
CA VAL A 130 3.84 1.68 -1.16
C VAL A 130 5.22 2.25 -0.93
N ILE A 131 6.16 1.38 -0.61
CA ILE A 131 7.55 1.68 -0.32
C ILE A 131 8.42 1.02 -1.39
N LYS A 132 9.24 1.83 -2.08
CA LYS A 132 10.15 1.39 -3.14
C LYS A 132 11.55 1.95 -2.97
#